data_f048393b2927ea090c7c82ee78ed08a0
#
_entry.id   f048393b2927ea090c7c82ee78ed08a0
#
_cell.length_a   1.000
_cell.length_b   1.000
_cell.length_c   1.000
_cell.angle_alpha   90.00
_cell.angle_beta   90.00
_cell.angle_gamma   90.00
#
_symmetry.space_group_name_H-M   'P 1'
#
loop_
_entity.id
_entity.type
_entity.pdbx_description
1 polymer ?
#
loop_
_entity_poly.entity_id
_entity_poly.type
_entity_poly.pdbx_seq_one_letter_code
_entity_poly.pdbx_strand_id
1 'polypeptide(L)'
;YRLVDPDGMVFEAAYDLGILLRNWIDTYRQADPAEELLRRAIWLSEQTAVAKNAIISWGFVEIVSTGIHLAELGYVEEAKDYLQLGEAVATRLTQM
;
A
#
# COMPACT_ATOMS: atom_id res chain seq x y z
N TYR A 1 -12.84 -11.31 9.33
CA TYR A 1 -12.45 -12.14 8.19
C TYR A 1 -13.17 -13.45 8.19
N ARG A 2 -13.37 -13.93 7.03
CA ARG A 2 -13.86 -15.27 6.91
C ARG A 2 -12.70 -16.23 6.79
N LEU A 3 -12.81 -17.32 7.51
CA LEU A 3 -11.76 -18.30 7.53
C LEU A 3 -12.14 -19.44 6.61
N VAL A 4 -11.59 -19.40 5.42
CA VAL A 4 -11.85 -20.46 4.45
C VAL A 4 -10.80 -21.54 4.60
N ASP A 5 -9.56 -21.12 4.49
CA ASP A 5 -8.40 -21.95 4.73
C ASP A 5 -7.26 -21.01 5.09
N PRO A 6 -6.16 -21.54 5.67
CA PRO A 6 -5.09 -20.65 6.13
C PRO A 6 -4.49 -19.82 5.02
N ASP A 7 -4.31 -20.40 3.84
CA ASP A 7 -3.70 -19.64 2.74
C ASP A 7 -4.64 -18.57 2.23
N GLY A 8 -5.92 -18.91 2.06
CA GLY A 8 -6.89 -17.94 1.59
C GLY A 8 -7.08 -16.82 2.58
N MET A 9 -7.10 -17.15 3.86
CA MET A 9 -7.26 -16.13 4.88
C MET A 9 -6.09 -15.16 4.89
N VAL A 10 -4.87 -15.68 4.80
CA VAL A 10 -3.68 -14.82 4.80
C VAL A 10 -3.69 -13.91 3.58
N PHE A 11 -4.06 -14.46 2.43
CA PHE A 11 -4.13 -13.69 1.20
C PHE A 11 -5.15 -12.56 1.32
N GLU A 12 -6.34 -12.87 1.80
CA GLU A 12 -7.38 -11.85 1.95
C GLU A 12 -6.97 -10.77 2.94
N ALA A 13 -6.35 -11.18 4.05
CA ALA A 13 -5.92 -10.22 5.05
C ALA A 13 -4.86 -9.28 4.50
N ALA A 14 -3.89 -9.82 3.75
CA ALA A 14 -2.84 -8.98 3.17
C ALA A 14 -3.44 -8.00 2.17
N TYR A 15 -4.40 -8.42 1.38
CA TYR A 15 -5.06 -7.55 0.42
C TYR A 15 -5.80 -6.43 1.14
N ASP A 16 -6.59 -6.76 2.15
CA ASP A 16 -7.34 -5.76 2.90
C ASP A 16 -6.42 -4.74 3.57
N LEU A 17 -5.29 -5.20 4.09
CA LEU A 17 -4.34 -4.31 4.72
C LEU A 17 -3.63 -3.43 3.69
N GLY A 18 -3.43 -3.96 2.48
CA GLY A 18 -2.91 -3.15 1.39
C GLY A 18 -3.86 -2.02 1.01
N ILE A 19 -5.16 -2.32 0.99
CA ILE A 19 -6.16 -1.29 0.74
C ILE A 19 -6.11 -0.23 1.83
N LEU A 20 -5.93 -0.64 3.07
CA LEU A 20 -5.84 0.30 4.18
C LEU A 20 -4.62 1.22 4.02
N LEU A 21 -3.49 0.67 3.60
CA LEU A 21 -2.32 1.50 3.31
C LEU A 21 -2.64 2.55 2.25
N ARG A 22 -3.34 2.16 1.20
CA ARG A 22 -3.74 3.09 0.14
C ARG A 22 -4.65 4.18 0.66
N ASN A 23 -5.57 3.83 1.55
CA ASN A 23 -6.57 4.78 2.04
C ASN A 23 -5.96 5.87 2.92
N TRP A 24 -4.75 5.67 3.39
CA TRP A 24 -4.05 6.68 4.18
C TRP A 24 -3.24 7.65 3.32
N ILE A 25 -3.57 7.75 2.02
CA ILE A 25 -2.77 8.55 1.07
C ILE A 25 -2.52 9.97 1.57
N ASP A 26 -3.53 10.61 2.17
CA ASP A 26 -3.39 11.98 2.61
C ASP A 26 -2.39 12.14 3.75
N THR A 27 -2.13 11.08 4.49
CA THR A 27 -1.21 11.15 5.62
C THR A 27 0.24 10.91 5.22
N TYR A 28 0.49 10.57 3.96
CA TYR A 28 1.85 10.32 3.48
C TYR A 28 2.53 11.58 2.94
N ARG A 29 1.89 12.73 3.06
CA ARG A 29 2.46 14.00 2.58
C ARG A 29 3.44 14.52 3.61
N GLN A 30 4.55 13.83 3.72
CA GLN A 30 5.60 14.16 4.68
C GLN A 30 6.93 14.14 3.97
N ALA A 31 7.97 14.44 4.71
CA ALA A 31 9.30 14.52 4.12
C ALA A 31 9.71 13.22 3.46
N ASP A 32 9.25 12.08 3.99
CA ASP A 32 9.61 10.79 3.44
C ASP A 32 8.38 9.89 3.42
N PRO A 33 7.51 10.05 2.41
CA PRO A 33 6.28 9.25 2.33
C PRO A 33 6.51 7.75 2.26
N ALA A 34 7.55 7.31 1.55
CA ALA A 34 7.84 5.89 1.45
C ALA A 34 8.22 5.31 2.80
N GLU A 35 9.01 6.04 3.58
CA GLU A 35 9.40 5.59 4.91
C GLU A 35 8.16 5.46 5.81
N GLU A 36 7.26 6.43 5.73
CA GLU A 36 6.04 6.38 6.53
C GLU A 36 5.16 5.20 6.14
N LEU A 37 5.03 4.94 4.85
CA LEU A 37 4.26 3.79 4.39
C LEU A 37 4.86 2.48 4.91
N LEU A 38 6.17 2.35 4.83
CA LEU A 38 6.83 1.14 5.31
C LEU A 38 6.67 0.97 6.81
N ARG A 39 6.75 2.07 7.55
CA ARG A 39 6.54 2.03 9.00
C ARG A 39 5.13 1.55 9.33
N ARG A 40 4.14 2.02 8.61
CA ARG A 40 2.76 1.60 8.84
C ARG A 40 2.54 0.15 8.47
N ALA A 41 3.20 -0.32 7.41
CA ALA A 41 3.11 -1.72 7.03
C ALA A 41 3.70 -2.62 8.12
N ILE A 42 4.81 -2.20 8.70
CA ILE A 42 5.41 -2.95 9.80
C ILE A 42 4.46 -2.99 11.00
N TRP A 43 3.86 -1.85 11.33
CA TRP A 43 2.93 -1.78 12.45
C TRP A 43 1.73 -2.71 12.20
N LEU A 44 1.17 -2.69 10.99
CA LEU A 44 0.05 -3.56 10.65
C LEU A 44 0.46 -5.03 10.74
N SER A 45 1.67 -5.36 10.31
CA SER A 45 2.16 -6.72 10.38
C SER A 45 2.25 -7.19 11.83
N GLU A 46 2.71 -6.31 12.72
CA GLU A 46 2.82 -6.66 14.13
C GLU A 46 1.45 -6.85 14.78
N GLN A 47 0.46 -6.07 14.34
CA GLN A 47 -0.87 -6.15 14.92
C GLN A 47 -1.67 -7.35 14.40
N THR A 48 -1.36 -7.84 13.22
CA THR A 48 -2.20 -8.84 12.55
C THR A 48 -1.50 -10.15 12.30
N ALA A 49 -0.19 -10.21 12.50
CA ALA A 49 0.64 -11.38 12.20
C ALA A 49 0.64 -11.72 10.71
N VAL A 50 0.21 -10.78 9.85
CA VAL A 50 0.34 -10.94 8.41
C VAL A 50 1.73 -10.46 7.99
N ALA A 51 2.38 -11.19 7.07
CA ALA A 51 3.74 -10.85 6.65
C ALA A 51 3.80 -9.45 6.05
N LYS A 52 4.75 -8.64 6.52
CA LYS A 52 4.85 -7.25 6.08
C LYS A 52 5.08 -7.14 4.58
N ASN A 53 5.84 -8.06 4.00
CA ASN A 53 6.11 -8.00 2.56
C ASN A 53 4.85 -8.20 1.75
N ALA A 54 3.93 -9.03 2.22
CA ALA A 54 2.65 -9.21 1.55
C ALA A 54 1.81 -7.95 1.64
N ILE A 55 1.80 -7.30 2.80
CA ILE A 55 1.07 -6.05 2.99
C ILE A 55 1.62 -4.97 2.07
N ILE A 56 2.94 -4.84 2.03
CA ILE A 56 3.59 -3.83 1.18
C ILE A 56 3.30 -4.09 -0.29
N SER A 57 3.36 -5.35 -0.72
CA SER A 57 3.12 -5.69 -2.12
C SER A 57 1.71 -5.33 -2.54
N TRP A 58 0.72 -5.70 -1.74
CA TRP A 58 -0.67 -5.36 -2.04
C TRP A 58 -0.91 -3.87 -1.97
N GLY A 59 -0.30 -3.19 -0.99
CA GLY A 59 -0.40 -1.75 -0.89
C GLY A 59 0.16 -1.05 -2.12
N PHE A 60 1.31 -1.51 -2.58
CA PHE A 60 1.94 -0.95 -3.77
C PHE A 60 1.03 -1.11 -5.00
N VAL A 61 0.49 -2.32 -5.19
CA VAL A 61 -0.41 -2.58 -6.32
C VAL A 61 -1.63 -1.67 -6.25
N GLU A 62 -2.23 -1.54 -5.07
CA GLU A 62 -3.42 -0.72 -4.90
C GLU A 62 -3.14 0.76 -5.14
N ILE A 63 -1.99 1.24 -4.66
CA ILE A 63 -1.62 2.64 -4.83
C ILE A 63 -1.41 2.96 -6.30
N VAL A 64 -0.64 2.14 -7.01
CA VAL A 64 -0.35 2.38 -8.41
C VAL A 64 -1.60 2.24 -9.26
N SER A 65 -2.40 1.20 -9.01
CA SER A 65 -3.64 0.98 -9.76
C SER A 65 -4.61 2.14 -9.58
N THR A 66 -4.74 2.64 -8.36
CA THR A 66 -5.60 3.77 -8.07
C THR A 66 -5.12 5.02 -8.81
N GLY A 67 -3.80 5.25 -8.80
CA GLY A 67 -3.23 6.40 -9.51
C GLY A 67 -3.52 6.33 -11.00
N ILE A 68 -3.32 5.17 -11.60
CA ILE A 68 -3.58 5.00 -13.04
C ILE A 68 -5.05 5.23 -13.33
N HIS A 69 -5.92 4.66 -12.51
CA HIS A 69 -7.37 4.79 -12.72
C HIS A 69 -7.80 6.25 -12.63
N LEU A 70 -7.31 6.97 -11.64
CA LEU A 70 -7.63 8.39 -11.48
C LEU A 70 -7.14 9.20 -12.66
N ALA A 71 -5.94 8.89 -13.17
CA ALA A 71 -5.42 9.58 -14.33
C ALA A 71 -6.30 9.35 -15.56
N GLU A 72 -6.79 8.12 -15.73
CA GLU A 72 -7.68 7.80 -16.84
C GLU A 72 -9.00 8.54 -16.76
N LEU A 73 -9.45 8.81 -15.54
CA LEU A 73 -10.69 9.55 -15.33
C LEU A 73 -10.49 11.07 -15.42
N GLY A 74 -9.25 11.53 -15.55
CA GLY A 74 -8.97 12.95 -15.67
C GLY A 74 -8.64 13.64 -14.36
N TYR A 75 -8.58 12.90 -13.26
CA TYR A 75 -8.21 13.47 -11.95
C TYR A 75 -6.70 13.49 -11.80
N VAL A 76 -6.05 14.34 -12.59
CA VAL A 76 -4.61 14.33 -12.74
C VAL A 76 -3.88 14.69 -11.45
N GLU A 77 -4.40 15.68 -10.71
CA GLU A 77 -3.73 16.11 -9.48
C GLU A 77 -3.80 15.04 -8.41
N GLU A 78 -4.95 14.41 -8.26
CA GLU A 78 -5.10 13.33 -7.31
C GLU A 78 -4.24 12.13 -7.70
N ALA A 79 -4.19 11.84 -9.01
CA ALA A 79 -3.38 10.74 -9.51
C ALA A 79 -1.90 10.91 -9.19
N LYS A 80 -1.41 12.14 -9.21
CA LYS A 80 0.00 12.41 -8.92
C LYS A 80 0.42 11.93 -7.55
N ASP A 81 -0.40 12.15 -6.53
CA ASP A 81 -0.07 11.74 -5.18
C ASP A 81 0.16 10.23 -5.11
N TYR A 82 -0.72 9.46 -5.75
CA TYR A 82 -0.60 8.01 -5.75
C TYR A 82 0.60 7.54 -6.55
N LEU A 83 0.80 8.10 -7.75
CA LEU A 83 1.88 7.65 -8.62
C LEU A 83 3.25 8.04 -8.07
N GLN A 84 3.36 9.21 -7.46
CA GLN A 84 4.61 9.62 -6.85
C GLN A 84 4.94 8.75 -5.64
N LEU A 85 3.94 8.42 -4.84
CA LEU A 85 4.15 7.53 -3.71
C LEU A 85 4.58 6.14 -4.19
N GLY A 86 3.92 5.63 -5.24
CA GLY A 86 4.30 4.34 -5.81
C GLY A 86 5.74 4.32 -6.26
N GLU A 87 6.16 5.38 -6.95
CA GLU A 87 7.54 5.49 -7.41
C GLU A 87 8.52 5.54 -6.23
N ALA A 88 8.19 6.30 -5.21
CA ALA A 88 9.04 6.41 -4.02
C ALA A 88 9.18 5.07 -3.31
N VAL A 89 8.08 4.33 -3.20
CA VAL A 89 8.11 3.02 -2.57
C VAL A 89 8.95 2.03 -3.40
N ALA A 90 8.75 2.03 -4.72
CA ALA A 90 9.51 1.15 -5.59
C ALA A 90 11.01 1.42 -5.49
N THR A 91 11.38 2.69 -5.48
CA THR A 91 12.78 3.09 -5.35
C THR A 91 13.34 2.61 -4.01
N ARG A 92 12.59 2.80 -2.94
CA ARG A 92 13.04 2.39 -1.62
C ARG A 92 13.24 0.88 -1.53
N LEU A 93 12.31 0.12 -2.11
CA LEU A 93 12.40 -1.33 -2.07
C LEU A 93 13.59 -1.85 -2.86
N THR A 94 13.96 -1.19 -3.96
CA THR A 94 15.10 -1.63 -4.74
C THR A 94 16.43 -1.28 -4.08
N GLN A 95 16.42 -0.37 -3.12
CA GLN A 95 17.63 0.01 -2.39
C GLN A 95 17.86 -0.87 -1.16
N MET A 96 16.91 -1.70 -0.81
CA MET A 96 17.01 -2.54 0.39
C MET A 96 17.70 -3.90 0.11
#